data_aed2f01ded6142a4401b118ada49d252
#
_entry.id   aed2f01ded6142a4401b118ada49d252
#
_cell.length_a   1.000
_cell.length_b   1.000
_cell.length_c   1.000
_cell.angle_alpha   90.00
_cell.angle_beta   90.00
_cell.angle_gamma   90.00
#
_symmetry.space_group_name_H-M   'P 1'
#
loop_
_entity.id
_entity.type
_entity.pdbx_description
1 polymer ?
#
loop_
_entity_poly.entity_id
_entity_poly.type
_entity_poly.pdbx_seq_one_letter_code
_entity_poly.pdbx_strand_id
1 'polypeptide(L)'
;MAPVISRAPAPSARVGVGRIHGHHGEIVQGVFYSSDGVLEHGLVTLPCSLFGTRVRFRPTPSGPLTVEPGDRSRARTAARMTLDALGRTGWGGSIRIEGNVPLRWGCGSSTTDVLATIRAVADAFGAVLEPEWIARISVASETASDSLMYGPERAVLFAQRRGCVLLDLGGPLPRVQVLGFNTEEDRGVETLSLPPCQYSAWEAEAFQPVLGLLRRAVEQQDPALLGRVATASTTIMQRHRPKRFMPELLGLVRETGALGLQVAHSGTVAGLLFEPGGRAAERIEHARAGLQRIGLHGSWEFSNDLSPQPEAVQ
;
A
#
# COMPACT_ATOMS: atom_id res chain seq x y z
N MET A 1 7.63 -0.94 -26.48
CA MET A 1 7.64 0.54 -26.57
C MET A 1 8.73 1.07 -25.66
N ALA A 2 9.66 1.87 -26.19
CA ALA A 2 10.68 2.54 -25.39
C ALA A 2 10.00 3.55 -24.44
N PRO A 3 10.54 3.77 -23.22
CA PRO A 3 9.96 4.68 -22.24
C PRO A 3 9.99 6.12 -22.77
N VAL A 4 8.89 6.85 -22.60
CA VAL A 4 8.90 8.31 -22.79
C VAL A 4 9.64 8.91 -21.59
N ILE A 5 10.96 8.98 -21.70
CA ILE A 5 11.79 9.76 -20.81
C ILE A 5 11.84 11.16 -21.43
N SER A 6 11.21 12.14 -20.80
CA SER A 6 11.45 13.54 -21.13
C SER A 6 12.96 13.82 -20.94
N ARG A 7 13.73 13.86 -22.04
CA ARG A 7 15.15 14.16 -22.03
C ARG A 7 15.34 15.67 -21.96
N ALA A 8 15.41 16.20 -20.76
CA ALA A 8 16.19 17.41 -20.54
C ALA A 8 17.70 17.10 -20.71
N PRO A 9 18.56 18.08 -21.11
CA PRO A 9 20.01 17.86 -21.22
C PRO A 9 20.52 17.31 -19.90
N ALA A 10 21.42 16.32 -19.97
CA ALA A 10 21.88 15.54 -18.83
C ALA A 10 22.34 16.45 -17.67
N PRO A 11 21.54 16.62 -16.62
CA PRO A 11 21.99 17.37 -15.47
C PRO A 11 23.17 16.65 -14.82
N SER A 12 24.12 17.41 -14.27
CA SER A 12 25.15 16.86 -13.40
C SER A 12 24.49 16.06 -12.29
N ALA A 13 24.90 14.82 -12.08
CA ALA A 13 24.33 13.97 -11.05
C ALA A 13 24.40 14.68 -9.68
N ARG A 14 23.26 14.74 -8.99
CA ARG A 14 23.15 15.34 -7.64
C ARG A 14 22.70 14.29 -6.62
N VAL A 15 22.71 14.64 -5.35
CA VAL A 15 22.05 13.79 -4.35
C VAL A 15 20.55 13.79 -4.62
N GLY A 16 20.03 12.62 -4.93
CA GLY A 16 18.60 12.46 -5.17
C GLY A 16 17.85 12.06 -3.90
N VAL A 17 16.59 12.47 -3.81
CA VAL A 17 15.70 12.18 -2.69
C VAL A 17 14.40 11.59 -3.21
N GLY A 18 14.01 10.45 -2.64
CA GLY A 18 12.71 9.83 -2.86
C GLY A 18 11.92 9.73 -1.56
N ARG A 19 10.61 9.90 -1.64
CA ARG A 19 9.69 9.75 -0.50
C ARG A 19 8.44 9.02 -0.95
N ILE A 20 7.90 8.20 -0.06
CA ILE A 20 6.63 7.51 -0.26
C ILE A 20 5.95 7.31 1.09
N HIS A 21 4.65 7.46 1.14
CA HIS A 21 3.83 7.05 2.28
C HIS A 21 3.59 5.55 2.24
N GLY A 22 3.40 4.95 3.40
CA GLY A 22 3.00 3.57 3.54
C GLY A 22 1.50 3.38 3.29
N HIS A 23 1.03 2.20 3.60
CA HIS A 23 -0.38 1.87 3.57
C HIS A 23 -0.78 1.11 4.84
N HIS A 24 -2.07 0.93 5.03
CA HIS A 24 -2.63 0.17 6.14
C HIS A 24 -3.44 -1.01 5.61
N GLY A 25 -2.76 -1.96 4.97
CA GLY A 25 -3.40 -3.08 4.29
C GLY A 25 -4.26 -2.66 3.09
N GLU A 26 -5.27 -3.45 2.78
CA GLU A 26 -6.05 -3.33 1.54
C GLU A 26 -7.55 -3.15 1.83
N ILE A 27 -8.22 -2.31 1.05
CA ILE A 27 -9.69 -2.23 0.99
C ILE A 27 -10.25 -3.49 0.34
N VAL A 28 -9.59 -3.93 -0.72
CA VAL A 28 -9.93 -5.16 -1.44
C VAL A 28 -8.66 -5.90 -1.80
N GLN A 29 -8.66 -7.22 -1.61
CA GLN A 29 -7.69 -8.12 -2.24
C GLN A 29 -8.36 -9.44 -2.58
N GLY A 30 -8.19 -9.90 -3.81
CA GLY A 30 -8.82 -11.12 -4.29
C GLY A 30 -8.41 -11.46 -5.70
N VAL A 31 -9.33 -12.07 -6.44
CA VAL A 31 -9.17 -12.40 -7.86
C VAL A 31 -10.24 -11.71 -8.68
N PHE A 32 -9.84 -11.23 -9.85
CA PHE A 32 -10.66 -10.39 -10.72
C PHE A 32 -10.37 -10.75 -12.17
N TYR A 33 -11.39 -10.63 -13.03
CA TYR A 33 -11.19 -10.78 -14.46
C TYR A 33 -10.52 -9.52 -15.02
N SER A 34 -9.42 -9.72 -15.74
CA SER A 34 -8.80 -8.69 -16.58
C SER A 34 -9.64 -8.44 -17.84
N SER A 35 -9.29 -7.42 -18.61
CA SER A 35 -10.02 -7.06 -19.84
C SER A 35 -10.02 -8.16 -20.92
N ASP A 36 -9.06 -9.06 -20.86
CA ASP A 36 -8.94 -10.24 -21.74
C ASP A 36 -9.58 -11.51 -21.14
N GLY A 37 -10.34 -11.37 -20.03
CA GLY A 37 -11.09 -12.45 -19.39
C GLY A 37 -10.22 -13.40 -18.56
N VAL A 38 -8.94 -13.09 -18.34
CA VAL A 38 -8.05 -13.90 -17.49
C VAL A 38 -8.26 -13.54 -16.03
N LEU A 39 -8.27 -14.54 -15.17
CA LEU A 39 -8.40 -14.37 -13.73
C LEU A 39 -7.06 -13.96 -13.12
N GLU A 40 -7.02 -12.77 -12.51
CA GLU A 40 -5.82 -12.16 -11.98
C GLU A 40 -5.96 -11.82 -10.49
N HIS A 41 -4.89 -11.99 -9.73
CA HIS A 41 -4.82 -11.48 -8.37
C HIS A 41 -4.70 -9.96 -8.38
N GLY A 42 -5.60 -9.29 -7.69
CA GLY A 42 -5.63 -7.84 -7.61
C GLY A 42 -5.86 -7.33 -6.19
N LEU A 43 -5.39 -6.11 -5.93
CA LEU A 43 -5.60 -5.41 -4.67
C LEU A 43 -5.90 -3.93 -4.90
N VAL A 44 -6.56 -3.33 -3.90
CA VAL A 44 -6.74 -1.88 -3.75
C VAL A 44 -6.21 -1.49 -2.39
N THR A 45 -5.13 -0.75 -2.36
CA THR A 45 -4.39 -0.37 -1.16
C THR A 45 -5.11 0.74 -0.39
N LEU A 46 -5.13 0.68 0.95
CA LEU A 46 -5.59 1.78 1.80
C LEU A 46 -4.41 2.69 2.16
N PRO A 47 -4.30 3.92 1.62
CA PRO A 47 -3.21 4.83 1.93
C PRO A 47 -3.16 5.21 3.41
N CYS A 48 -1.95 5.36 3.96
CA CYS A 48 -1.73 5.75 5.36
C CYS A 48 -0.57 6.72 5.48
N SER A 49 -0.80 7.89 6.07
CA SER A 49 0.21 8.94 6.25
C SER A 49 1.10 8.75 7.49
N LEU A 50 0.71 7.88 8.42
CA LEU A 50 1.48 7.63 9.65
C LEU A 50 2.82 6.96 9.36
N PHE A 51 2.89 6.20 8.29
CA PHE A 51 4.06 5.43 7.91
C PHE A 51 4.62 5.93 6.59
N GLY A 52 5.94 5.86 6.46
CA GLY A 52 6.56 6.25 5.21
C GLY A 52 8.06 5.99 5.21
N THR A 53 8.63 6.08 4.01
CA THR A 53 10.05 5.89 3.76
C THR A 53 10.60 7.09 3.01
N ARG A 54 11.77 7.54 3.42
CA ARG A 54 12.60 8.51 2.74
C ARG A 54 13.92 7.86 2.36
N VAL A 55 14.34 8.04 1.12
CA VAL A 55 15.62 7.56 0.61
C VAL A 55 16.46 8.72 0.12
N ARG A 56 17.75 8.68 0.43
CA ARG A 56 18.77 9.54 -0.19
C ARG A 56 19.70 8.67 -1.01
N PHE A 57 19.88 9.03 -2.26
CA PHE A 57 20.83 8.38 -3.16
C PHE A 57 21.94 9.35 -3.53
N ARG A 58 23.21 8.95 -3.26
CA ARG A 58 24.41 9.68 -3.71
C ARG A 58 25.04 8.92 -4.86
N PRO A 59 24.86 9.35 -6.10
CA PRO A 59 25.41 8.68 -7.26
C PRO A 59 26.94 8.81 -7.33
N THR A 60 27.59 7.78 -7.84
CA THR A 60 29.01 7.81 -8.24
C THR A 60 29.13 7.31 -9.69
N PRO A 61 29.96 7.95 -10.55
CA PRO A 61 30.06 7.58 -11.97
C PRO A 61 30.51 6.13 -12.20
N SER A 62 31.16 5.51 -11.22
CA SER A 62 31.55 4.12 -11.22
C SER A 62 31.60 3.58 -9.80
N GLY A 63 31.51 2.25 -9.65
CA GLY A 63 31.61 1.59 -8.36
C GLY A 63 30.37 0.80 -7.93
N PRO A 64 30.39 0.23 -6.74
CA PRO A 64 29.30 -0.59 -6.23
C PRO A 64 28.11 0.26 -5.81
N LEU A 65 26.93 -0.36 -5.79
CA LEU A 65 25.76 0.13 -5.08
C LEU A 65 25.78 -0.41 -3.66
N THR A 66 25.81 0.49 -2.69
CA THR A 66 25.68 0.16 -1.27
C THR A 66 24.33 0.62 -0.75
N VAL A 67 23.77 -0.10 0.22
CA VAL A 67 22.51 0.24 0.86
C VAL A 67 22.65 0.18 2.37
N GLU A 68 22.05 1.14 3.05
CA GLU A 68 21.96 1.21 4.50
C GLU A 68 20.49 1.40 4.90
N PRO A 69 19.92 0.47 5.70
CA PRO A 69 20.48 -0.75 6.29
C PRO A 69 20.85 -1.81 5.24
N GLY A 70 21.90 -2.62 5.53
CA GLY A 70 22.50 -3.55 4.56
C GLY A 70 21.60 -4.74 4.14
N ASP A 71 20.56 -5.03 4.89
CA ASP A 71 19.58 -6.09 4.63
C ASP A 71 18.53 -5.72 3.54
N ARG A 72 18.53 -4.49 3.05
CA ARG A 72 17.57 -3.99 2.03
C ARG A 72 17.99 -4.35 0.61
N SER A 73 18.17 -5.63 0.33
CA SER A 73 18.64 -6.13 -0.98
C SER A 73 17.71 -5.76 -2.14
N ARG A 74 16.38 -5.75 -1.94
CA ARG A 74 15.38 -5.39 -2.95
C ARG A 74 15.52 -3.93 -3.39
N ALA A 75 15.73 -3.01 -2.45
CA ALA A 75 15.99 -1.62 -2.75
C ALA A 75 17.27 -1.45 -3.59
N ARG A 76 18.33 -2.21 -3.28
CA ARG A 76 19.56 -2.23 -4.08
C ARG A 76 19.30 -2.73 -5.50
N THR A 77 18.50 -3.79 -5.66
CA THR A 77 18.09 -4.32 -6.98
C THR A 77 17.29 -3.26 -7.75
N ALA A 78 16.31 -2.62 -7.11
CA ALA A 78 15.51 -1.56 -7.73
C ALA A 78 16.38 -0.37 -8.19
N ALA A 79 17.37 0.04 -7.37
CA ALA A 79 18.32 1.09 -7.76
C ALA A 79 19.11 0.71 -9.00
N ARG A 80 19.64 -0.53 -9.09
CA ARG A 80 20.36 -1.01 -10.26
C ARG A 80 19.48 -0.98 -11.51
N MET A 81 18.27 -1.54 -11.41
CA MET A 81 17.32 -1.55 -12.52
C MET A 81 16.94 -0.13 -12.97
N THR A 82 16.78 0.80 -12.02
CA THR A 82 16.47 2.19 -12.34
C THR A 82 17.65 2.89 -13.04
N LEU A 83 18.87 2.68 -12.56
CA LEU A 83 20.09 3.22 -13.22
C LEU A 83 20.22 2.70 -14.65
N ASP A 84 20.04 1.40 -14.85
CA ASP A 84 20.12 0.79 -16.18
C ASP A 84 19.05 1.34 -17.12
N ALA A 85 17.85 1.51 -16.62
CA ALA A 85 16.73 2.11 -17.33
C ALA A 85 16.98 3.57 -17.76
N LEU A 86 17.68 4.33 -16.93
CA LEU A 86 18.06 5.70 -17.23
C LEU A 86 19.31 5.78 -18.14
N GLY A 87 19.83 4.65 -18.62
CA GLY A 87 21.06 4.60 -19.43
C GLY A 87 22.33 4.94 -18.63
N ARG A 88 22.30 4.70 -17.31
CA ARG A 88 23.39 4.93 -16.37
C ARG A 88 24.06 3.61 -15.94
N THR A 89 24.14 2.67 -16.85
CA THR A 89 24.84 1.39 -16.64
C THR A 89 26.28 1.65 -16.19
N GLY A 90 26.72 0.94 -15.14
CA GLY A 90 28.06 1.17 -14.54
C GLY A 90 28.12 2.23 -13.45
N TRP A 91 27.10 3.09 -13.32
CA TRP A 91 27.00 3.98 -12.17
C TRP A 91 26.73 3.16 -10.89
N GLY A 92 27.33 3.64 -9.79
CA GLY A 92 27.09 3.13 -8.45
C GLY A 92 26.58 4.23 -7.54
N GLY A 93 26.82 4.04 -6.25
CA GLY A 93 26.49 5.04 -5.24
C GLY A 93 26.02 4.45 -3.93
N SER A 94 25.73 5.34 -2.96
CA SER A 94 25.21 4.96 -1.66
C SER A 94 23.74 5.32 -1.51
N ILE A 95 22.97 4.36 -1.03
CA ILE A 95 21.53 4.46 -0.75
C ILE A 95 21.35 4.45 0.76
N ARG A 96 20.75 5.49 1.32
CA ARG A 96 20.37 5.53 2.73
C ARG A 96 18.86 5.58 2.85
N ILE A 97 18.30 4.58 3.54
CA ILE A 97 16.87 4.40 3.76
C ILE A 97 16.53 4.79 5.18
N GLU A 98 15.60 5.71 5.34
CA GLU A 98 15.07 6.17 6.62
C GLU A 98 13.54 6.01 6.56
N GLY A 99 12.94 5.30 7.52
CA GLY A 99 11.50 5.07 7.53
C GLY A 99 11.01 4.53 8.86
N ASN A 100 9.70 4.65 9.06
CA ASN A 100 8.99 4.18 10.26
C ASN A 100 7.91 3.13 9.92
N VAL A 101 7.95 2.54 8.72
CA VAL A 101 6.97 1.54 8.32
C VAL A 101 7.20 0.25 9.12
N PRO A 102 6.20 -0.23 9.89
CA PRO A 102 6.36 -1.45 10.68
C PRO A 102 6.67 -2.66 9.79
N LEU A 103 7.72 -3.39 10.16
CA LEU A 103 8.12 -4.58 9.42
C LEU A 103 7.16 -5.73 9.67
N ARG A 104 6.78 -6.46 8.62
CA ARG A 104 5.97 -7.69 8.70
C ARG A 104 4.53 -7.50 9.19
N TRP A 105 4.04 -6.27 9.29
CA TRP A 105 2.67 -5.98 9.71
C TRP A 105 1.68 -5.90 8.54
N GLY A 106 2.17 -5.83 7.31
CA GLY A 106 1.34 -5.63 6.12
C GLY A 106 1.08 -4.13 5.82
N CYS A 107 2.08 -3.29 6.15
CA CYS A 107 2.06 -1.85 5.89
C CYS A 107 2.94 -1.44 4.70
N GLY A 108 3.42 -2.41 3.91
CA GLY A 108 4.19 -2.16 2.70
C GLY A 108 5.64 -1.73 2.91
N SER A 109 6.30 -2.17 3.99
CA SER A 109 7.68 -1.75 4.29
C SER A 109 8.67 -2.05 3.16
N SER A 110 8.59 -3.21 2.50
CA SER A 110 9.45 -3.53 1.36
C SER A 110 9.14 -2.63 0.17
N THR A 111 7.85 -2.50 -0.16
CA THR A 111 7.39 -1.68 -1.30
C THR A 111 7.77 -0.21 -1.11
N THR A 112 7.63 0.35 0.10
CA THR A 112 8.04 1.74 0.34
C THR A 112 9.54 1.95 0.19
N ASP A 113 10.37 1.02 0.65
CA ASP A 113 11.82 1.09 0.48
C ASP A 113 12.21 1.05 -1.00
N VAL A 114 11.58 0.17 -1.78
CA VAL A 114 11.79 0.02 -3.22
C VAL A 114 11.35 1.28 -3.97
N LEU A 115 10.11 1.73 -3.76
CA LEU A 115 9.54 2.88 -4.47
C LEU A 115 10.29 4.19 -4.14
N ALA A 116 10.62 4.42 -2.87
CA ALA A 116 11.40 5.59 -2.48
C ALA A 116 12.81 5.54 -3.10
N THR A 117 13.40 4.35 -3.24
CA THR A 117 14.70 4.17 -3.90
C THR A 117 14.62 4.48 -5.39
N ILE A 118 13.62 3.97 -6.11
CA ILE A 118 13.40 4.28 -7.53
C ILE A 118 13.27 5.79 -7.72
N ARG A 119 12.46 6.45 -6.91
CA ARG A 119 12.28 7.92 -6.95
C ARG A 119 13.57 8.68 -6.64
N ALA A 120 14.34 8.23 -5.65
CA ALA A 120 15.63 8.87 -5.30
C ALA A 120 16.66 8.74 -6.44
N VAL A 121 16.74 7.59 -7.07
CA VAL A 121 17.63 7.39 -8.23
C VAL A 121 17.18 8.26 -9.40
N ALA A 122 15.90 8.31 -9.73
CA ALA A 122 15.37 9.15 -10.79
C ALA A 122 15.63 10.64 -10.51
N ASP A 123 15.35 11.11 -9.29
CA ASP A 123 15.61 12.50 -8.88
C ASP A 123 17.08 12.89 -8.99
N ALA A 124 18.01 11.96 -8.69
CA ALA A 124 19.45 12.23 -8.81
C ALA A 124 19.89 12.60 -10.22
N PHE A 125 19.15 12.18 -11.22
CA PHE A 125 19.41 12.47 -12.64
C PHE A 125 18.34 13.38 -13.27
N GLY A 126 17.48 13.99 -12.47
CA GLY A 126 16.43 14.90 -12.95
C GLY A 126 15.39 14.20 -13.83
N ALA A 127 15.21 12.89 -13.69
CA ALA A 127 14.27 12.12 -14.47
C ALA A 127 12.91 12.02 -13.74
N VAL A 128 11.83 12.08 -14.52
CA VAL A 128 10.48 11.76 -14.07
C VAL A 128 10.10 10.41 -14.68
N LEU A 129 9.67 9.48 -13.84
CA LEU A 129 9.25 8.15 -14.25
C LEU A 129 7.73 8.03 -14.12
N GLU A 130 7.10 7.51 -15.16
CA GLU A 130 5.67 7.19 -15.14
C GLU A 130 5.37 6.09 -14.11
N PRO A 131 4.21 6.15 -13.42
CA PRO A 131 3.83 5.15 -12.42
C PRO A 131 3.89 3.71 -12.91
N GLU A 132 3.51 3.45 -14.16
CA GLU A 132 3.55 2.13 -14.81
C GLU A 132 4.98 1.60 -14.95
N TRP A 133 5.94 2.48 -15.12
CA TRP A 133 7.35 2.14 -15.19
C TRP A 133 7.91 1.80 -13.81
N ILE A 134 7.56 2.62 -12.82
CA ILE A 134 7.90 2.39 -11.41
C ILE A 134 7.33 1.04 -10.96
N ALA A 135 6.07 0.73 -11.31
CA ALA A 135 5.41 -0.53 -11.00
C ALA A 135 6.17 -1.75 -11.55
N ARG A 136 6.63 -1.69 -12.81
CA ARG A 136 7.41 -2.78 -13.43
C ARG A 136 8.74 -3.01 -12.71
N ILE A 137 9.50 -1.97 -12.41
CA ILE A 137 10.76 -2.08 -11.67
C ILE A 137 10.49 -2.64 -10.28
N SER A 138 9.45 -2.14 -9.59
CA SER A 138 9.10 -2.59 -8.25
C SER A 138 8.81 -4.09 -8.23
N VAL A 139 7.89 -4.56 -9.06
CA VAL A 139 7.55 -5.99 -9.13
C VAL A 139 8.76 -6.85 -9.54
N ALA A 140 9.57 -6.39 -10.48
CA ALA A 140 10.78 -7.12 -10.88
C ALA A 140 11.83 -7.22 -9.76
N SER A 141 11.87 -6.25 -8.82
CA SER A 141 12.82 -6.24 -7.71
C SER A 141 12.32 -6.96 -6.45
N GLU A 142 10.99 -7.09 -6.26
CA GLU A 142 10.42 -7.67 -5.02
C GLU A 142 9.37 -8.77 -5.24
N THR A 143 9.10 -9.17 -6.49
CA THR A 143 8.17 -10.23 -6.90
C THR A 143 6.68 -9.85 -6.81
N ALA A 144 6.30 -9.01 -5.88
CA ALA A 144 4.96 -8.45 -5.73
C ALA A 144 5.06 -7.08 -5.09
N SER A 145 4.22 -6.13 -5.52
CA SER A 145 4.24 -4.75 -5.07
C SER A 145 2.82 -4.25 -4.78
N ASP A 146 2.69 -3.26 -3.90
CA ASP A 146 1.44 -2.55 -3.68
C ASP A 146 1.30 -1.39 -4.68
N SER A 147 0.10 -0.79 -4.78
CA SER A 147 -0.22 0.24 -5.78
C SER A 147 0.24 1.66 -5.45
N LEU A 148 1.13 1.84 -4.47
CA LEU A 148 1.53 3.14 -3.91
C LEU A 148 2.14 4.12 -4.92
N MET A 149 2.68 3.65 -6.04
CA MET A 149 3.26 4.50 -7.08
C MET A 149 2.24 5.39 -7.78
N TYR A 150 0.96 5.03 -7.76
CA TYR A 150 -0.12 5.81 -8.40
C TYR A 150 -0.59 6.99 -7.54
N GLY A 151 -0.15 7.05 -6.27
CA GLY A 151 -0.54 8.12 -5.35
C GLY A 151 -1.95 7.97 -4.77
N PRO A 152 -2.32 8.85 -3.81
CA PRO A 152 -3.62 8.78 -3.15
C PRO A 152 -4.78 9.26 -4.03
N GLU A 153 -4.51 10.11 -5.01
CA GLU A 153 -5.52 10.71 -5.89
C GLU A 153 -6.06 9.74 -6.95
N ARG A 154 -5.41 8.59 -7.12
CA ARG A 154 -5.76 7.60 -8.14
C ARG A 154 -5.85 6.21 -7.53
N ALA A 155 -7.05 5.86 -7.07
CA ALA A 155 -7.31 4.49 -6.61
C ALA A 155 -7.38 3.53 -7.80
N VAL A 156 -6.64 2.43 -7.73
CA VAL A 156 -6.56 1.43 -8.81
C VAL A 156 -6.69 0.02 -8.25
N LEU A 157 -7.37 -0.86 -8.99
CA LEU A 157 -7.23 -2.30 -8.82
C LEU A 157 -5.93 -2.72 -9.52
N PHE A 158 -4.98 -3.17 -8.74
CA PHE A 158 -3.61 -3.41 -9.19
C PHE A 158 -3.25 -4.90 -9.14
N ALA A 159 -2.73 -5.43 -10.24
CA ALA A 159 -2.19 -6.78 -10.29
C ALA A 159 -0.78 -6.80 -9.67
N GLN A 160 -0.70 -7.08 -8.38
CA GLN A 160 0.50 -6.92 -7.56
C GLN A 160 1.70 -7.75 -8.05
N ARG A 161 1.49 -8.83 -8.79
CA ARG A 161 2.56 -9.69 -9.34
C ARG A 161 2.90 -9.38 -10.80
N ARG A 162 1.98 -8.75 -11.54
CA ARG A 162 2.22 -8.33 -12.93
C ARG A 162 2.72 -6.89 -13.05
N GLY A 163 2.50 -6.08 -12.03
CA GLY A 163 2.89 -4.67 -12.04
C GLY A 163 2.06 -3.83 -13.03
N CYS A 164 0.76 -4.13 -13.16
CA CYS A 164 -0.13 -3.40 -14.04
C CYS A 164 -1.49 -3.11 -13.37
N VAL A 165 -2.14 -2.06 -13.85
CA VAL A 165 -3.50 -1.70 -13.45
C VAL A 165 -4.48 -2.62 -14.17
N LEU A 166 -5.35 -3.29 -13.43
CA LEU A 166 -6.48 -4.06 -13.96
C LEU A 166 -7.68 -3.16 -14.21
N LEU A 167 -7.90 -2.19 -13.30
CA LEU A 167 -8.98 -1.22 -13.40
C LEU A 167 -8.56 0.08 -12.71
N ASP A 168 -8.73 1.19 -13.41
CA ASP A 168 -8.71 2.53 -12.83
C ASP A 168 -10.09 2.84 -12.26
N LEU A 169 -10.17 3.23 -10.98
CA LEU A 169 -11.44 3.50 -10.31
C LEU A 169 -11.96 4.93 -10.58
N GLY A 170 -11.15 5.77 -11.25
CA GLY A 170 -11.55 7.10 -11.73
C GLY A 170 -11.42 8.23 -10.69
N GLY A 171 -10.80 7.98 -9.55
CA GLY A 171 -10.59 8.99 -8.51
C GLY A 171 -9.97 8.43 -7.24
N PRO A 172 -9.84 9.25 -6.17
CA PRO A 172 -9.38 8.80 -4.86
C PRO A 172 -10.41 7.91 -4.16
N LEU A 173 -9.97 7.12 -3.19
CA LEU A 173 -10.89 6.45 -2.27
C LEU A 173 -11.69 7.48 -1.47
N PRO A 174 -12.96 7.20 -1.14
CA PRO A 174 -13.72 8.01 -0.19
C PRO A 174 -12.96 8.24 1.12
N ARG A 175 -13.06 9.43 1.68
CA ARG A 175 -12.38 9.76 2.94
C ARG A 175 -12.96 8.98 4.09
N VAL A 176 -12.08 8.37 4.88
CA VAL A 176 -12.43 7.66 6.12
C VAL A 176 -11.44 8.01 7.23
N GLN A 177 -11.94 8.00 8.46
CA GLN A 177 -11.11 7.95 9.66
C GLN A 177 -10.92 6.50 10.06
N VAL A 178 -9.72 6.10 10.39
CA VAL A 178 -9.37 4.70 10.68
C VAL A 178 -8.84 4.58 12.10
N LEU A 179 -9.42 3.67 12.87
CA LEU A 179 -8.80 3.16 14.09
C LEU A 179 -8.06 1.89 13.72
N GLY A 180 -6.73 2.01 13.52
CA GLY A 180 -5.83 0.91 13.20
C GLY A 180 -5.36 0.17 14.45
N PHE A 181 -5.13 -1.12 14.33
CA PHE A 181 -4.59 -1.97 15.39
C PHE A 181 -3.91 -3.20 14.79
N ASN A 182 -3.10 -3.90 15.61
CA ASN A 182 -2.47 -5.16 15.21
C ASN A 182 -3.22 -6.34 15.86
N THR A 183 -3.65 -7.33 15.08
CA THR A 183 -4.35 -8.52 15.57
C THR A 183 -3.41 -9.56 16.17
N GLU A 184 -2.10 -9.43 15.96
CA GLU A 184 -1.05 -10.34 16.43
C GLU A 184 0.21 -9.54 16.82
N GLU A 185 0.15 -8.80 17.94
CA GLU A 185 1.21 -7.87 18.36
C GLU A 185 2.60 -8.53 18.46
N ASP A 186 2.65 -9.80 18.85
CA ASP A 186 3.90 -10.56 19.06
C ASP A 186 4.42 -11.27 17.80
N ARG A 187 3.69 -11.19 16.68
CA ARG A 187 4.04 -11.91 15.45
C ARG A 187 4.04 -10.98 14.25
N GLY A 188 5.15 -10.98 13.53
CA GLY A 188 5.20 -10.44 12.17
C GLY A 188 5.05 -11.58 11.15
N VAL A 189 4.41 -11.30 10.02
CA VAL A 189 4.26 -12.27 8.93
C VAL A 189 5.29 -12.02 7.83
N GLU A 190 6.03 -13.06 7.45
CA GLU A 190 6.89 -13.00 6.29
C GLU A 190 6.06 -13.33 5.04
N THR A 191 5.64 -12.29 4.34
CA THR A 191 4.68 -12.37 3.22
C THR A 191 5.12 -13.35 2.14
N LEU A 192 6.41 -13.43 1.84
CA LEU A 192 6.93 -14.33 0.79
C LEU A 192 6.93 -15.81 1.17
N SER A 193 6.88 -16.14 2.45
CA SER A 193 6.77 -17.51 2.92
C SER A 193 5.34 -18.06 2.87
N LEU A 194 4.36 -17.16 2.66
CA LEU A 194 2.95 -17.56 2.58
C LEU A 194 2.66 -18.28 1.25
N PRO A 195 2.01 -19.45 1.28
CA PRO A 195 1.58 -20.11 0.06
C PRO A 195 0.58 -19.22 -0.72
N PRO A 196 0.58 -19.26 -2.06
CA PRO A 196 -0.42 -18.53 -2.85
C PRO A 196 -1.84 -18.93 -2.45
N CYS A 197 -2.75 -17.96 -2.37
CA CYS A 197 -4.16 -18.25 -2.19
C CYS A 197 -4.70 -18.95 -3.45
N GLN A 198 -5.41 -20.05 -3.26
CA GLN A 198 -6.11 -20.77 -4.33
C GLN A 198 -7.60 -20.45 -4.22
N TYR A 199 -8.05 -19.54 -5.06
CA TYR A 199 -9.46 -19.14 -5.08
C TYR A 199 -10.29 -20.15 -5.85
N SER A 200 -11.46 -20.49 -5.31
CA SER A 200 -12.50 -21.24 -6.01
C SER A 200 -13.21 -20.38 -7.06
N ALA A 201 -13.88 -20.99 -8.02
CA ALA A 201 -14.71 -20.27 -8.97
C ALA A 201 -15.79 -19.42 -8.26
N TRP A 202 -16.39 -19.95 -7.18
CA TRP A 202 -17.36 -19.22 -6.38
C TRP A 202 -16.76 -17.93 -5.76
N GLU A 203 -15.54 -17.98 -5.26
CA GLU A 203 -14.90 -16.79 -4.70
C GLU A 203 -14.58 -15.75 -5.79
N ALA A 204 -14.17 -16.20 -6.97
CA ALA A 204 -13.98 -15.32 -8.11
C ALA A 204 -15.27 -14.59 -8.48
N GLU A 205 -16.41 -15.31 -8.52
CA GLU A 205 -17.72 -14.71 -8.72
C GLU A 205 -18.14 -13.78 -7.59
N ALA A 206 -17.83 -14.12 -6.33
CA ALA A 206 -18.15 -13.28 -5.16
C ALA A 206 -17.41 -11.93 -5.16
N PHE A 207 -16.21 -11.86 -5.75
CA PHE A 207 -15.46 -10.59 -5.86
C PHE A 207 -16.04 -9.64 -6.91
N GLN A 208 -16.80 -10.10 -7.90
CA GLN A 208 -17.36 -9.22 -8.94
C GLN A 208 -18.33 -8.16 -8.37
N PRO A 209 -19.36 -8.51 -7.57
CA PRO A 209 -20.19 -7.48 -6.95
C PRO A 209 -19.42 -6.59 -5.97
N VAL A 210 -18.40 -7.11 -5.26
CA VAL A 210 -17.53 -6.32 -4.38
C VAL A 210 -16.82 -5.23 -5.18
N LEU A 211 -16.28 -5.57 -6.35
CA LEU A 211 -15.65 -4.61 -7.26
C LEU A 211 -16.66 -3.58 -7.80
N GLY A 212 -17.86 -4.01 -8.15
CA GLY A 212 -18.95 -3.12 -8.58
C GLY A 212 -19.34 -2.09 -7.50
N LEU A 213 -19.43 -2.54 -6.24
CA LEU A 213 -19.68 -1.65 -5.10
C LEU A 213 -18.51 -0.70 -4.85
N LEU A 214 -17.26 -1.16 -5.01
CA LEU A 214 -16.09 -0.30 -4.86
C LEU A 214 -16.06 0.83 -5.90
N ARG A 215 -16.37 0.52 -7.16
CA ARG A 215 -16.48 1.55 -8.21
C ARG A 215 -17.51 2.61 -7.84
N ARG A 216 -18.71 2.19 -7.39
CA ARG A 216 -19.74 3.11 -6.92
C ARG A 216 -19.29 3.93 -5.71
N ALA A 217 -18.58 3.31 -4.75
CA ALA A 217 -18.05 4.02 -3.60
C ALA A 217 -17.12 5.16 -4.03
N VAL A 218 -16.21 4.91 -4.98
CA VAL A 218 -15.30 5.93 -5.53
C VAL A 218 -16.05 6.98 -6.32
N GLU A 219 -16.95 6.58 -7.22
CA GLU A 219 -17.73 7.49 -8.07
C GLU A 219 -18.61 8.44 -7.23
N GLN A 220 -19.26 7.92 -6.19
CA GLN A 220 -20.16 8.68 -5.31
C GLN A 220 -19.46 9.30 -4.10
N GLN A 221 -18.18 9.03 -3.91
CA GLN A 221 -17.42 9.39 -2.69
C GLN A 221 -18.15 8.95 -1.41
N ASP A 222 -18.67 7.71 -1.42
CA ASP A 222 -19.48 7.15 -0.33
C ASP A 222 -18.61 6.29 0.62
N PRO A 223 -18.27 6.80 1.83
CA PRO A 223 -17.46 6.07 2.79
C PRO A 223 -18.20 4.86 3.40
N ALA A 224 -19.54 4.87 3.44
CA ALA A 224 -20.31 3.74 3.94
C ALA A 224 -20.26 2.55 2.96
N LEU A 225 -20.32 2.82 1.64
CA LEU A 225 -20.07 1.80 0.64
C LEU A 225 -18.65 1.25 0.73
N LEU A 226 -17.64 2.11 0.91
CA LEU A 226 -16.25 1.69 1.07
C LEU A 226 -16.08 0.74 2.27
N GLY A 227 -16.68 1.07 3.42
CA GLY A 227 -16.66 0.23 4.61
C GLY A 227 -17.28 -1.15 4.39
N ARG A 228 -18.41 -1.22 3.69
CA ARG A 228 -19.07 -2.49 3.32
C ARG A 228 -18.19 -3.32 2.39
N VAL A 229 -17.54 -2.70 1.41
CA VAL A 229 -16.60 -3.34 0.49
C VAL A 229 -15.41 -3.94 1.26
N ALA A 230 -14.79 -3.17 2.15
CA ALA A 230 -13.68 -3.64 2.97
C ALA A 230 -14.07 -4.84 3.84
N THR A 231 -15.26 -4.78 4.47
CA THR A 231 -15.77 -5.88 5.30
C THR A 231 -16.07 -7.14 4.46
N ALA A 232 -16.66 -6.98 3.28
CA ALA A 232 -16.94 -8.10 2.37
C ALA A 232 -15.63 -8.78 1.91
N SER A 233 -14.66 -8.00 1.44
CA SER A 233 -13.33 -8.51 1.06
C SER A 233 -12.66 -9.24 2.22
N THR A 234 -12.64 -8.62 3.41
CA THR A 234 -12.11 -9.21 4.64
C THR A 234 -12.78 -10.56 4.96
N THR A 235 -14.10 -10.65 4.83
CA THR A 235 -14.88 -11.87 5.13
C THR A 235 -14.56 -13.00 4.15
N ILE A 236 -14.51 -12.73 2.85
CA ILE A 236 -14.13 -13.72 1.84
C ILE A 236 -12.72 -14.24 2.11
N MET A 237 -11.80 -13.35 2.46
CA MET A 237 -10.40 -13.69 2.68
C MET A 237 -10.14 -14.50 3.96
N GLN A 238 -11.08 -14.56 4.92
CA GLN A 238 -10.89 -15.37 6.14
C GLN A 238 -10.63 -16.85 5.85
N ARG A 239 -11.12 -17.37 4.74
CA ARG A 239 -10.88 -18.75 4.31
C ARG A 239 -9.40 -19.00 3.97
N HIS A 240 -8.69 -18.00 3.47
CA HIS A 240 -7.30 -18.09 3.02
C HIS A 240 -6.30 -17.55 4.04
N ARG A 241 -6.69 -16.48 4.72
CA ARG A 241 -5.85 -15.70 5.65
C ARG A 241 -6.67 -15.32 6.88
N PRO A 242 -7.03 -16.30 7.73
CA PRO A 242 -7.84 -16.04 8.92
C PRO A 242 -7.14 -15.07 9.85
N LYS A 243 -7.88 -14.10 10.38
CA LYS A 243 -7.45 -13.16 11.41
C LYS A 243 -8.02 -13.55 12.75
N ARG A 244 -7.24 -13.37 13.80
CA ARG A 244 -7.72 -13.56 15.17
C ARG A 244 -8.84 -12.56 15.48
N PHE A 245 -9.72 -12.92 16.39
CA PHE A 245 -10.82 -12.09 16.88
C PHE A 245 -11.82 -11.64 15.81
N MET A 246 -11.92 -12.30 14.66
CA MET A 246 -12.80 -11.87 13.58
C MET A 246 -14.28 -11.73 14.00
N PRO A 247 -14.88 -12.68 14.74
CA PRO A 247 -16.26 -12.53 15.22
C PRO A 247 -16.44 -11.30 16.12
N GLU A 248 -15.51 -11.06 17.04
CA GLU A 248 -15.50 -9.93 17.97
C GLU A 248 -15.34 -8.62 17.22
N LEU A 249 -14.42 -8.56 16.25
CA LEU A 249 -14.18 -7.38 15.42
C LEU A 249 -15.40 -7.02 14.59
N LEU A 250 -16.08 -8.01 14.00
CA LEU A 250 -17.35 -7.78 13.30
C LEU A 250 -18.48 -7.38 14.27
N GLY A 251 -18.42 -7.82 15.53
CA GLY A 251 -19.28 -7.33 16.62
C GLY A 251 -19.04 -5.84 16.87
N LEU A 252 -17.78 -5.43 17.02
CA LEU A 252 -17.40 -4.03 17.24
C LEU A 252 -17.84 -3.12 16.09
N VAL A 253 -17.80 -3.56 14.84
CA VAL A 253 -18.34 -2.79 13.71
C VAL A 253 -19.80 -2.39 13.97
N ARG A 254 -20.64 -3.34 14.43
CA ARG A 254 -22.05 -3.09 14.71
C ARG A 254 -22.28 -2.26 15.96
N GLU A 255 -21.54 -2.55 17.05
CA GLU A 255 -21.70 -1.88 18.35
C GLU A 255 -21.31 -0.41 18.29
N THR A 256 -20.25 -0.08 17.55
CA THR A 256 -19.68 1.27 17.52
C THR A 256 -20.18 2.12 16.37
N GLY A 257 -20.92 1.52 15.44
CA GLY A 257 -21.37 2.19 14.22
C GLY A 257 -20.20 2.51 13.27
N ALA A 258 -19.13 1.72 13.31
CA ALA A 258 -18.10 1.75 12.29
C ALA A 258 -18.69 1.38 10.93
N LEU A 259 -18.18 1.98 9.86
CA LEU A 259 -18.63 1.73 8.48
C LEU A 259 -18.22 0.34 8.00
N GLY A 260 -17.16 -0.21 8.56
CA GLY A 260 -16.65 -1.52 8.21
C GLY A 260 -15.30 -1.84 8.84
N LEU A 261 -14.81 -3.03 8.48
CA LEU A 261 -13.54 -3.59 8.92
C LEU A 261 -12.63 -3.83 7.71
N GLN A 262 -11.42 -3.33 7.76
CA GLN A 262 -10.36 -3.55 6.79
C GLN A 262 -9.24 -4.39 7.44
N VAL A 263 -8.55 -5.22 6.67
CA VAL A 263 -7.40 -6.01 7.13
C VAL A 263 -6.26 -6.00 6.11
N ALA A 264 -5.02 -6.11 6.59
CA ALA A 264 -3.91 -6.51 5.74
C ALA A 264 -4.01 -8.01 5.46
N HIS A 265 -4.12 -8.39 4.19
CA HIS A 265 -4.34 -9.78 3.83
C HIS A 265 -3.12 -10.66 4.09
N SER A 266 -1.92 -10.13 3.85
CA SER A 266 -0.64 -10.81 4.11
C SER A 266 0.05 -10.38 5.41
N GLY A 267 -0.54 -9.44 6.17
CA GLY A 267 -0.01 -8.91 7.42
C GLY A 267 -0.93 -9.15 8.60
N THR A 268 -0.70 -8.42 9.67
CA THR A 268 -1.42 -8.55 10.95
C THR A 268 -2.24 -7.31 11.31
N VAL A 269 -2.11 -6.20 10.58
CA VAL A 269 -2.90 -5.00 10.87
C VAL A 269 -4.33 -5.14 10.40
N ALA A 270 -5.21 -4.51 11.15
CA ALA A 270 -6.62 -4.33 10.82
C ALA A 270 -7.07 -2.91 11.22
N GLY A 271 -8.18 -2.44 10.65
CA GLY A 271 -8.70 -1.12 10.92
C GLY A 271 -10.22 -1.07 10.89
N LEU A 272 -10.82 -0.44 11.89
CA LEU A 272 -12.21 -0.05 11.88
C LEU A 272 -12.33 1.30 11.16
N LEU A 273 -13.23 1.38 10.18
CA LEU A 273 -13.43 2.54 9.33
C LEU A 273 -14.60 3.37 9.87
N PHE A 274 -14.41 4.68 9.94
CA PHE A 274 -15.42 5.63 10.43
C PHE A 274 -15.61 6.77 9.43
N GLU A 275 -16.82 7.33 9.41
CA GLU A 275 -17.10 8.54 8.67
C GLU A 275 -16.38 9.74 9.33
N PRO A 276 -15.63 10.57 8.56
CA PRO A 276 -14.94 11.71 9.11
C PRO A 276 -15.92 12.75 9.67
N GLY A 277 -15.53 13.40 10.78
CA GLY A 277 -16.31 14.46 11.41
C GLY A 277 -17.41 13.97 12.36
N GLY A 278 -18.31 14.86 12.78
CA GLY A 278 -19.45 14.55 13.62
C GLY A 278 -19.08 13.82 14.91
N ARG A 279 -19.59 12.60 15.07
CA ARG A 279 -19.39 11.75 16.25
C ARG A 279 -18.25 10.73 16.08
N ALA A 280 -17.35 10.92 15.11
CA ALA A 280 -16.25 9.97 14.85
C ALA A 280 -15.40 9.74 16.10
N ALA A 281 -14.97 10.78 16.78
CA ALA A 281 -14.12 10.68 17.97
C ALA A 281 -14.79 9.85 19.08
N GLU A 282 -16.07 10.06 19.37
CA GLU A 282 -16.84 9.30 20.38
C GLU A 282 -16.91 7.82 19.99
N ARG A 283 -17.21 7.53 18.72
CA ARG A 283 -17.30 6.16 18.20
C ARG A 283 -15.95 5.44 18.21
N ILE A 284 -14.88 6.15 17.87
CA ILE A 284 -13.51 5.64 17.91
C ILE A 284 -13.09 5.29 19.33
N GLU A 285 -13.39 6.14 20.31
CA GLU A 285 -13.11 5.84 21.73
C GLU A 285 -13.92 4.64 22.23
N HIS A 286 -15.18 4.52 21.84
CA HIS A 286 -15.97 3.33 22.15
C HIS A 286 -15.36 2.06 21.52
N ALA A 287 -14.91 2.14 20.25
CA ALA A 287 -14.23 1.04 19.57
C ALA A 287 -12.89 0.70 20.23
N ARG A 288 -12.11 1.69 20.66
CA ARG A 288 -10.86 1.50 21.40
C ARG A 288 -11.08 0.73 22.69
N ALA A 289 -12.09 1.11 23.49
CA ALA A 289 -12.48 0.38 24.67
C ALA A 289 -12.92 -1.06 24.35
N GLY A 290 -13.61 -1.26 23.23
CA GLY A 290 -13.98 -2.58 22.73
C GLY A 290 -12.78 -3.45 22.35
N LEU A 291 -11.79 -2.89 21.67
CA LEU A 291 -10.53 -3.58 21.36
C LEU A 291 -9.78 -4.01 22.63
N GLN A 292 -9.72 -3.13 23.63
CA GLN A 292 -9.10 -3.47 24.92
C GLN A 292 -9.79 -4.63 25.63
N ARG A 293 -11.13 -4.71 25.57
CA ARG A 293 -11.90 -5.84 26.17
C ARG A 293 -11.57 -7.19 25.55
N ILE A 294 -11.17 -7.22 24.27
CA ILE A 294 -10.75 -8.47 23.59
C ILE A 294 -9.24 -8.69 23.63
N GLY A 295 -8.49 -7.85 24.38
CA GLY A 295 -7.05 -8.02 24.58
C GLY A 295 -6.16 -7.35 23.52
N LEU A 296 -6.71 -6.44 22.71
CA LEU A 296 -5.95 -5.61 21.77
C LEU A 296 -5.75 -4.21 22.36
N HIS A 297 -4.51 -3.93 22.81
CA HIS A 297 -4.21 -2.71 23.56
C HIS A 297 -3.52 -1.63 22.71
N GLY A 298 -2.75 -2.02 21.69
CA GLY A 298 -2.09 -1.10 20.76
C GLY A 298 -3.04 -0.66 19.65
N SER A 299 -3.37 0.64 19.58
CA SER A 299 -4.17 1.19 18.49
C SER A 299 -3.72 2.60 18.14
N TRP A 300 -3.96 3.00 16.90
CA TRP A 300 -3.60 4.32 16.37
C TRP A 300 -4.69 4.84 15.46
N GLU A 301 -4.73 6.15 15.26
CA GLU A 301 -5.71 6.80 14.39
C GLU A 301 -5.03 7.47 13.20
N PHE A 302 -5.68 7.41 12.05
CA PHE A 302 -5.27 8.14 10.86
C PHE A 302 -6.44 8.37 9.90
N SER A 303 -6.25 9.30 8.98
CA SER A 303 -7.11 9.45 7.81
C SER A 303 -6.40 8.90 6.57
N ASN A 304 -7.16 8.34 5.64
CA ASN A 304 -6.62 7.96 4.32
C ASN A 304 -6.39 9.17 3.39
N ASP A 305 -6.74 10.36 3.85
CA ASP A 305 -6.43 11.62 3.17
C ASP A 305 -4.95 11.96 3.39
N LEU A 306 -4.14 11.89 2.34
CA LEU A 306 -2.72 12.24 2.36
C LEU A 306 -2.45 13.70 1.96
N SER A 307 -3.49 14.54 1.85
CA SER A 307 -3.31 15.98 1.64
C SER A 307 -2.40 16.54 2.74
N PRO A 308 -1.45 17.46 2.40
CA PRO A 308 -0.61 18.07 3.40
C PRO A 308 -1.47 18.69 4.48
N GLN A 309 -1.41 18.15 5.68
CA GLN A 309 -2.01 18.84 6.83
C GLN A 309 -1.24 20.17 7.01
N PRO A 310 -1.93 21.31 7.20
CA PRO A 310 -1.25 22.53 7.57
C PRO A 310 -0.41 22.23 8.81
N GLU A 311 0.92 22.48 8.72
CA GLU A 311 1.81 22.33 9.86
C GLU A 311 1.17 23.07 11.05
N ALA A 312 0.87 22.33 12.12
CA ALA A 312 0.46 22.96 13.35
C ALA A 312 1.63 23.86 13.78
N VAL A 313 1.41 25.16 13.68
CA VAL A 313 2.35 26.19 14.16
C VAL A 313 2.54 25.92 15.65
N GLN A 314 3.69 25.33 16.00
CA GLN A 314 4.18 25.24 17.38
C GLN A 314 4.75 26.59 17.82
#